data_3f1bb31cbe4d69f283522f8efdf39122
#
_entry.id   3f1bb31cbe4d69f283522f8efdf39122
#
_cell.length_a   1.000
_cell.length_b   1.000
_cell.length_c   1.000
_cell.angle_alpha   90.00
_cell.angle_beta   90.00
_cell.angle_gamma   90.00
#
_symmetry.space_group_name_H-M   'P 1'
#
loop_
_entity.id
_entity.type
_entity.pdbx_description
1 polymer ?
#
loop_
_entity_poly.entity_id
_entity_poly.type
_entity_poly.pdbx_seq_one_letter_code
_entity_poly.pdbx_strand_id
1 'polypeptide(L)'
;MGLLLILAVLGQPPLSARPDSLDNAPRPINVEQVSLHSALSDGGRSGQPDRWFAMDKFWHFTASFVTVGAAYQFSTDRVVLSKPWPATLALGGTFTLGVSKEFYDLAGPGKHFSWKDLVADAAGICVGYFVFIHDF
;
A
#
# COMPACT_ATOMS: atom_id res chain seq x y z
N MET A 1 -36.18 -26.73 32.67
CA MET A 1 -36.05 -26.52 31.21
C MET A 1 -34.77 -27.18 30.67
N GLY A 2 -34.58 -28.44 30.93
CA GLY A 2 -33.35 -29.18 30.55
C GLY A 2 -33.57 -30.55 29.90
N LEU A 3 -34.81 -30.92 29.57
CA LEU A 3 -35.11 -32.27 29.07
C LEU A 3 -35.46 -32.33 27.59
N LEU A 4 -35.53 -31.20 26.89
CA LEU A 4 -35.89 -31.16 25.44
C LEU A 4 -34.69 -31.19 24.49
N LEU A 5 -33.48 -31.08 25.02
CA LEU A 5 -32.24 -31.01 24.20
C LEU A 5 -31.55 -32.36 23.97
N ILE A 6 -31.99 -33.42 24.70
CA ILE A 6 -31.40 -34.76 24.64
C ILE A 6 -32.04 -35.64 23.56
N LEU A 7 -33.26 -35.36 23.11
CA LEU A 7 -33.96 -36.16 22.12
C LEU A 7 -33.58 -35.83 20.66
N ALA A 8 -32.90 -34.72 20.41
CA ALA A 8 -32.48 -34.35 19.04
C ALA A 8 -31.21 -35.07 18.54
N VAL A 9 -30.47 -35.75 19.42
CA VAL A 9 -29.15 -36.36 19.06
C VAL A 9 -29.33 -37.84 18.66
N LEU A 10 -30.45 -38.47 18.97
CA LEU A 10 -30.66 -39.91 18.71
C LEU A 10 -31.37 -40.23 17.39
N GLY A 11 -31.72 -39.25 16.58
CA GLY A 11 -32.44 -39.44 15.31
C GLY A 11 -31.61 -39.21 14.03
N GLN A 12 -30.30 -39.12 14.11
CA GLN A 12 -29.49 -39.02 12.90
C GLN A 12 -29.35 -40.37 12.20
N PRO A 13 -29.78 -40.50 10.95
CA PRO A 13 -29.52 -41.73 10.18
C PRO A 13 -28.00 -41.91 10.01
N PRO A 14 -27.48 -43.15 9.99
CA PRO A 14 -26.07 -43.41 9.77
C PRO A 14 -25.68 -42.78 8.43
N LEU A 15 -24.59 -42.00 8.45
CA LEU A 15 -23.90 -41.51 7.27
C LEU A 15 -23.59 -42.73 6.39
N SER A 16 -24.43 -42.98 5.37
CA SER A 16 -24.14 -43.99 4.38
C SER A 16 -22.80 -43.64 3.76
N ALA A 17 -21.83 -44.56 3.87
CA ALA A 17 -20.54 -44.44 3.23
C ALA A 17 -20.76 -44.18 1.74
N ARG A 18 -20.56 -42.97 1.30
CA ARG A 18 -20.50 -42.63 -0.12
C ARG A 18 -19.24 -43.31 -0.67
N PRO A 19 -19.30 -44.10 -1.71
CA PRO A 19 -18.07 -44.65 -2.30
C PRO A 19 -17.25 -43.48 -2.86
N ASP A 20 -16.07 -43.28 -2.27
CA ASP A 20 -15.09 -42.19 -2.58
C ASP A 20 -14.44 -42.34 -3.96
N SER A 21 -14.96 -43.17 -4.84
CA SER A 21 -14.30 -43.53 -6.10
C SER A 21 -14.73 -42.74 -7.34
N LEU A 22 -15.66 -41.79 -7.23
CA LEU A 22 -16.13 -41.01 -8.39
C LEU A 22 -15.78 -39.50 -8.33
N ASP A 23 -15.19 -39.02 -7.23
CA ASP A 23 -14.84 -37.61 -7.09
C ASP A 23 -13.47 -37.22 -7.67
N ASN A 24 -12.72 -38.18 -8.22
CA ASN A 24 -11.41 -37.94 -8.85
C ASN A 24 -11.48 -37.72 -10.38
N ALA A 25 -12.66 -37.55 -10.95
CA ALA A 25 -12.74 -37.07 -12.31
C ALA A 25 -12.26 -35.59 -12.35
N PRO A 26 -11.27 -35.23 -13.20
CA PRO A 26 -10.86 -33.86 -13.36
C PRO A 26 -12.09 -33.04 -13.75
N ARG A 27 -12.48 -32.09 -12.88
CA ARG A 27 -13.60 -31.20 -13.18
C ARG A 27 -13.26 -30.41 -14.45
N PRO A 28 -14.18 -30.32 -15.40
CA PRO A 28 -13.92 -29.51 -16.59
C PRO A 28 -13.58 -28.10 -16.13
N ILE A 29 -12.38 -27.64 -16.50
CA ILE A 29 -11.92 -26.28 -16.21
C ILE A 29 -12.88 -25.35 -16.94
N ASN A 30 -13.73 -24.64 -16.18
CA ASN A 30 -14.58 -23.62 -16.76
C ASN A 30 -13.68 -22.45 -17.18
N VAL A 31 -13.41 -22.37 -18.47
CA VAL A 31 -12.53 -21.35 -19.08
C VAL A 31 -13.04 -19.93 -18.77
N GLU A 32 -14.35 -19.77 -18.61
CA GLU A 32 -14.97 -18.52 -18.25
C GLU A 32 -14.64 -18.11 -16.79
N GLN A 33 -14.64 -19.06 -15.84
CA GLN A 33 -14.24 -18.80 -14.47
C GLN A 33 -12.74 -18.51 -14.34
N VAL A 34 -11.90 -19.20 -15.13
CA VAL A 34 -10.45 -18.93 -15.17
C VAL A 34 -10.21 -17.54 -15.75
N SER A 35 -10.92 -17.17 -16.80
CA SER A 35 -10.84 -15.84 -17.42
C SER A 35 -11.29 -14.72 -16.45
N LEU A 36 -12.39 -14.95 -15.71
CA LEU A 36 -12.88 -13.99 -14.73
C LEU A 36 -11.95 -13.85 -13.53
N HIS A 37 -11.39 -14.98 -13.07
CA HIS A 37 -10.43 -14.98 -11.96
C HIS A 37 -9.11 -14.31 -12.37
N SER A 38 -8.64 -14.54 -13.60
CA SER A 38 -7.50 -13.81 -14.18
C SER A 38 -7.79 -12.33 -14.32
N ALA A 39 -8.97 -11.95 -14.81
CA ALA A 39 -9.37 -10.55 -14.94
C ALA A 39 -9.52 -9.84 -13.58
N LEU A 40 -9.96 -10.56 -12.55
CA LEU A 40 -10.09 -10.02 -11.18
C LEU A 40 -8.76 -10.02 -10.42
N SER A 41 -7.86 -10.98 -10.70
CA SER A 41 -6.53 -11.03 -10.10
C SER A 41 -5.51 -10.14 -10.83
N ASP A 42 -5.72 -9.86 -12.11
CA ASP A 42 -4.91 -8.93 -12.92
C ASP A 42 -5.28 -7.44 -12.66
N GLY A 43 -6.11 -7.17 -11.68
CA GLY A 43 -6.27 -5.85 -11.06
C GLY A 43 -4.98 -5.34 -10.37
N GLY A 44 -3.89 -6.07 -10.45
CA GLY A 44 -2.55 -5.75 -9.99
C GLY A 44 -1.64 -5.27 -11.12
N ARG A 45 -1.78 -4.04 -11.55
CA ARG A 45 -0.70 -3.06 -11.90
C ARG A 45 0.49 -3.48 -12.77
N SER A 46 0.54 -4.60 -13.42
CA SER A 46 1.59 -4.94 -14.37
C SER A 46 1.22 -4.46 -15.77
N GLY A 47 1.65 -3.25 -16.12
CA GLY A 47 1.57 -2.74 -17.49
C GLY A 47 0.81 -1.44 -17.72
N GLN A 48 0.29 -0.78 -16.68
CA GLN A 48 -0.24 0.57 -16.88
C GLN A 48 0.92 1.55 -17.08
N PRO A 49 0.89 2.36 -18.15
CA PRO A 49 1.91 3.38 -18.35
C PRO A 49 1.90 4.32 -17.15
N ASP A 50 3.08 4.59 -16.59
CA ASP A 50 3.27 5.53 -15.49
C ASP A 50 2.77 6.93 -15.91
N ARG A 51 1.58 7.30 -15.44
CA ARG A 51 0.89 8.54 -15.80
C ARG A 51 1.30 9.66 -14.85
N TRP A 52 1.60 10.86 -15.39
CA TRP A 52 1.97 12.03 -14.62
C TRP A 52 0.92 12.43 -13.57
N PHE A 53 -0.35 12.36 -13.92
CA PHE A 53 -1.47 12.70 -13.05
C PHE A 53 -2.13 11.44 -12.47
N ALA A 54 -1.34 10.57 -11.85
CA ALA A 54 -1.87 9.43 -11.12
C ALA A 54 -2.03 9.81 -9.64
N MET A 55 -2.98 9.17 -8.96
CA MET A 55 -3.21 9.36 -7.52
C MET A 55 -1.95 9.08 -6.68
N ASP A 56 -1.07 8.22 -7.18
CA ASP A 56 0.21 7.90 -6.58
C ASP A 56 1.11 9.15 -6.44
N LYS A 57 1.26 9.93 -7.51
CA LYS A 57 2.04 11.19 -7.50
C LYS A 57 1.46 12.24 -6.57
N PHE A 58 0.14 12.29 -6.45
CA PHE A 58 -0.53 13.15 -5.48
C PHE A 58 -0.18 12.75 -4.03
N TRP A 59 -0.11 11.45 -3.76
CA TRP A 59 0.30 10.97 -2.44
C TRP A 59 1.76 11.27 -2.14
N HIS A 60 2.68 11.12 -3.11
CA HIS A 60 4.08 11.49 -2.96
C HIS A 60 4.25 12.99 -2.66
N PHE A 61 3.61 13.84 -3.47
CA PHE A 61 3.60 15.28 -3.23
C PHE A 61 3.09 15.64 -1.84
N THR A 62 1.92 15.11 -1.46
CA THR A 62 1.28 15.42 -0.18
C THR A 62 2.10 14.91 1.00
N ALA A 63 2.61 13.68 0.92
CA ALA A 63 3.45 13.09 1.95
C ALA A 63 4.72 13.90 2.17
N SER A 64 5.41 14.29 1.10
CA SER A 64 6.63 15.11 1.19
C SER A 64 6.35 16.50 1.74
N PHE A 65 5.27 17.14 1.29
CA PHE A 65 4.83 18.44 1.81
C PHE A 65 4.57 18.40 3.33
N VAL A 66 3.79 17.44 3.80
CA VAL A 66 3.46 17.28 5.24
C VAL A 66 4.70 16.92 6.04
N THR A 67 5.55 16.03 5.51
CA THR A 67 6.77 15.59 6.19
C THR A 67 7.75 16.76 6.41
N VAL A 68 7.93 17.63 5.43
CA VAL A 68 8.76 18.85 5.60
C VAL A 68 8.24 19.71 6.75
N GLY A 69 6.94 20.01 6.78
CA GLY A 69 6.34 20.82 7.84
C GLY A 69 6.50 20.19 9.22
N ALA A 70 6.16 18.90 9.33
CA ALA A 70 6.27 18.15 10.58
C ALA A 70 7.73 18.05 11.08
N ALA A 71 8.67 17.72 10.19
CA ALA A 71 10.08 17.60 10.54
C ALA A 71 10.70 18.95 10.96
N TYR A 72 10.34 20.03 10.27
CA TYR A 72 10.79 21.36 10.63
C TYR A 72 10.26 21.78 12.00
N GLN A 73 8.95 21.65 12.23
CA GLN A 73 8.31 22.00 13.49
C GLN A 73 8.87 21.14 14.65
N PHE A 74 9.03 19.84 14.45
CA PHE A 74 9.62 18.96 15.44
C PHE A 74 11.06 19.36 15.79
N SER A 75 11.85 19.71 14.78
CA SER A 75 13.26 20.08 14.96
C SER A 75 13.43 21.42 15.70
N THR A 76 12.48 22.37 15.50
CA THR A 76 12.50 23.65 16.18
C THR A 76 11.92 23.59 17.58
N ASP A 77 10.82 22.90 17.79
CA ASP A 77 10.06 22.96 19.04
C ASP A 77 10.47 21.87 20.04
N ARG A 78 10.87 20.69 19.56
CA ARG A 78 11.18 19.55 20.43
C ARG A 78 12.66 19.29 20.60
N VAL A 79 13.42 19.41 19.51
CA VAL A 79 14.88 19.18 19.55
C VAL A 79 15.63 20.47 19.79
N VAL A 80 14.98 21.62 19.58
CA VAL A 80 15.53 22.95 19.81
C VAL A 80 16.87 23.16 19.07
N LEU A 81 16.87 22.81 17.79
CA LEU A 81 18.04 23.00 16.93
C LEU A 81 18.14 24.45 16.46
N SER A 82 19.36 24.98 16.47
CA SER A 82 19.64 26.30 15.90
C SER A 82 19.70 26.27 14.36
N LYS A 83 19.32 27.37 13.72
CA LYS A 83 19.47 27.53 12.26
C LYS A 83 20.92 27.27 11.83
N PRO A 84 21.19 26.60 10.68
CA PRO A 84 20.23 26.16 9.65
C PRO A 84 19.71 24.72 9.81
N TRP A 85 20.04 24.01 10.88
CA TRP A 85 19.82 22.58 11.02
C TRP A 85 18.36 22.12 10.88
N PRO A 86 17.34 22.81 11.43
CA PRO A 86 15.95 22.39 11.26
C PRO A 86 15.53 22.29 9.79
N ALA A 87 15.88 23.31 9.00
CA ALA A 87 15.59 23.31 7.56
C ALA A 87 16.35 22.21 6.82
N THR A 88 17.64 22.05 7.11
CA THR A 88 18.47 21.00 6.50
C THR A 88 17.93 19.60 6.78
N LEU A 89 17.53 19.34 8.02
CA LEU A 89 16.95 18.04 8.42
C LEU A 89 15.57 17.83 7.78
N ALA A 90 14.71 18.84 7.76
CA ALA A 90 13.39 18.74 7.17
C ALA A 90 13.47 18.45 5.66
N LEU A 91 14.25 19.22 4.93
CA LEU A 91 14.38 19.09 3.48
C LEU A 91 15.16 17.83 3.10
N GLY A 92 16.36 17.67 3.65
CA GLY A 92 17.26 16.55 3.35
C GLY A 92 16.70 15.22 3.85
N GLY A 93 16.11 15.18 5.04
CA GLY A 93 15.47 14.00 5.60
C GLY A 93 14.28 13.55 4.76
N THR A 94 13.39 14.48 4.37
CA THR A 94 12.24 14.16 3.53
C THR A 94 12.68 13.64 2.16
N PHE A 95 13.67 14.28 1.52
CA PHE A 95 14.20 13.81 0.25
C PHE A 95 14.81 12.41 0.36
N THR A 96 15.58 12.16 1.42
CA THR A 96 16.18 10.84 1.68
C THR A 96 15.13 9.76 1.87
N LEU A 97 14.02 10.06 2.56
CA LEU A 97 12.90 9.13 2.73
C LEU A 97 12.23 8.80 1.40
N GLY A 98 11.98 9.79 0.53
CA GLY A 98 11.44 9.58 -0.80
C GLY A 98 12.32 8.68 -1.65
N VAL A 99 13.61 8.98 -1.73
CA VAL A 99 14.59 8.16 -2.46
C VAL A 99 14.68 6.74 -1.88
N SER A 100 14.73 6.59 -0.57
CA SER A 100 14.79 5.28 0.11
C SER A 100 13.56 4.43 -0.20
N LYS A 101 12.38 5.03 -0.26
CA LYS A 101 11.14 4.34 -0.64
C LYS A 101 11.20 3.83 -2.08
N GLU A 102 11.71 4.60 -3.02
CA GLU A 102 11.88 4.17 -4.42
C GLU A 102 12.87 3.00 -4.55
N PHE A 103 13.97 3.02 -3.79
CA PHE A 103 14.90 1.88 -3.75
C PHE A 103 14.26 0.64 -3.10
N TYR A 104 13.47 0.83 -2.05
CA TYR A 104 12.73 -0.28 -1.44
C TYR A 104 11.72 -0.88 -2.40
N ASP A 105 11.01 -0.06 -3.17
CA ASP A 105 10.06 -0.51 -4.17
C ASP A 105 10.77 -1.25 -5.32
N LEU A 106 11.96 -0.82 -5.73
CA LEU A 106 12.76 -1.51 -6.74
C LEU A 106 13.14 -2.95 -6.32
N ALA A 107 13.31 -3.19 -5.02
CA ALA A 107 13.60 -4.54 -4.49
C ALA A 107 12.37 -5.46 -4.45
N GLY A 108 11.16 -4.94 -4.63
CA GLY A 108 9.91 -5.71 -4.61
C GLY A 108 9.58 -6.36 -5.95
N PRO A 109 8.92 -7.53 -5.96
CA PRO A 109 8.52 -8.20 -7.20
C PRO A 109 7.49 -7.37 -7.97
N GLY A 110 7.73 -7.14 -9.26
CA GLY A 110 6.83 -6.42 -10.17
C GLY A 110 6.76 -4.90 -9.97
N LYS A 111 7.66 -4.34 -9.17
CA LYS A 111 7.78 -2.90 -8.96
C LYS A 111 8.99 -2.35 -9.72
N HIS A 112 8.92 -1.08 -10.08
CA HIS A 112 9.99 -0.38 -10.77
C HIS A 112 10.22 0.98 -10.14
N PHE A 113 11.44 1.47 -10.24
CA PHE A 113 11.80 2.81 -9.85
C PHE A 113 11.01 3.84 -10.66
N SER A 114 10.32 4.74 -9.99
CA SER A 114 9.55 5.82 -10.62
C SER A 114 10.22 7.17 -10.39
N TRP A 115 10.95 7.66 -11.38
CA TRP A 115 11.53 9.01 -11.33
C TRP A 115 10.48 10.12 -11.22
N LYS A 116 9.23 9.84 -11.69
CA LYS A 116 8.11 10.79 -11.60
C LYS A 116 7.61 10.95 -10.16
N ASP A 117 7.72 9.91 -9.35
CA ASP A 117 7.40 9.97 -7.93
C ASP A 117 8.42 10.83 -7.20
N LEU A 118 9.70 10.75 -7.56
CA LEU A 118 10.73 11.66 -7.04
C LEU A 118 10.50 13.12 -7.46
N VAL A 119 9.98 13.37 -8.66
CA VAL A 119 9.60 14.73 -9.08
C VAL A 119 8.41 15.23 -8.25
N ALA A 120 7.42 14.38 -7.95
CA ALA A 120 6.32 14.73 -7.09
C ALA A 120 6.78 15.00 -5.64
N ASP A 121 7.70 14.19 -5.11
CA ASP A 121 8.34 14.42 -3.81
C ASP A 121 9.09 15.76 -3.78
N ALA A 122 9.91 16.05 -4.79
CA ALA A 122 10.64 17.30 -4.89
C ALA A 122 9.72 18.51 -4.96
N ALA A 123 8.61 18.41 -5.69
CA ALA A 123 7.60 19.46 -5.75
C ALA A 123 6.93 19.69 -4.37
N GLY A 124 6.58 18.61 -3.66
CA GLY A 124 6.04 18.69 -2.30
C GLY A 124 7.03 19.33 -1.32
N ILE A 125 8.32 18.97 -1.40
CA ILE A 125 9.39 19.55 -0.61
C ILE A 125 9.55 21.05 -0.91
N CYS A 126 9.54 21.44 -2.17
CA CYS A 126 9.62 22.86 -2.56
C CYS A 126 8.46 23.68 -1.98
N VAL A 127 7.23 23.21 -2.15
CA VAL A 127 6.07 23.91 -1.59
C VAL A 127 6.12 23.92 -0.07
N GLY A 128 6.51 22.83 0.57
CA GLY A 128 6.72 22.75 2.02
C GLY A 128 7.76 23.73 2.53
N TYR A 129 8.87 23.93 1.79
CA TYR A 129 9.86 24.94 2.12
C TYR A 129 9.26 26.34 2.17
N PHE A 130 8.53 26.75 1.13
CA PHE A 130 7.93 28.09 1.07
C PHE A 130 6.82 28.30 2.10
N VAL A 131 6.10 27.25 2.47
CA VAL A 131 4.99 27.37 3.42
C VAL A 131 5.45 27.33 4.87
N PHE A 132 6.44 26.51 5.22
CA PHE A 132 6.81 26.25 6.61
C PHE A 132 8.16 26.82 7.04
N ILE A 133 9.07 27.09 6.12
CA ILE A 133 10.46 27.39 6.43
C ILE A 133 10.84 28.80 6.00
N HIS A 134 10.37 29.24 4.82
CA HIS A 134 10.76 30.51 4.25
C HIS A 134 10.08 31.67 5.03
N ASP A 135 10.87 32.55 5.59
CA ASP A 135 10.41 33.81 6.18
C ASP A 135 10.27 34.84 5.05
N PHE A 136 9.07 35.36 4.81
CA PHE A 136 8.78 36.41 3.83
C PHE A 136 9.04 37.80 4.43
#